data_cc733bea6181771c986cf61c855f7ff6
#
_entry.id   cc733bea6181771c986cf61c855f7ff6
#
_cell.length_a   1.000
_cell.length_b   1.000
_cell.length_c   1.000
_cell.angle_alpha   90.00
_cell.angle_beta   90.00
_cell.angle_gamma   90.00
#
_symmetry.space_group_name_H-M   'P 1'
#
loop_
_entity.id
_entity.type
_entity.pdbx_description
1 polymer ?
#
loop_
_entity_poly.entity_id
_entity_poly.type
_entity_poly.pdbx_seq_one_letter_code
_entity_poly.pdbx_strand_id
1 'polypeptide(L)'
;MTDLFSPRRADGRAEWRVLYDATVDLPYSSDGPCGKIAELLDTDDRARAHSAVRRCNKQFMQEGKPRILGNVRSVGYRILQPAEYAPAALGYQKQARRKMSNAVDLMRTAPLNDMTAAQRDWAHKVTMVLVDNELRLRSQEQWQTAAEQRLAELERRVGVTAEVIDVDSLP
;
A
#
# COMPACT_ATOMS: atom_id res chain seq x y z
N MET A 1 21.17 -6.66 13.86
CA MET A 1 20.85 -5.25 14.20
C MET A 1 19.68 -5.28 15.18
N THR A 2 19.94 -5.00 16.43
CA THR A 2 18.91 -4.93 17.47
C THR A 2 18.06 -3.68 17.23
N ASP A 3 16.78 -3.86 17.05
CA ASP A 3 15.80 -2.80 16.74
C ASP A 3 15.50 -1.99 18.01
N LEU A 4 16.47 -1.16 18.43
CA LEU A 4 16.46 -0.37 19.67
C LEU A 4 15.29 0.62 19.78
N PHE A 5 14.60 0.89 18.65
CA PHE A 5 13.50 1.87 18.53
C PHE A 5 12.11 1.24 18.30
N SER A 6 11.99 -0.07 18.42
CA SER A 6 10.68 -0.71 18.31
C SER A 6 9.88 -0.52 19.60
N PRO A 7 8.62 -0.06 19.53
CA PRO A 7 7.73 -0.11 20.67
C PRO A 7 7.67 -1.52 21.23
N ARG A 8 7.80 -1.64 22.56
CA ARG A 8 7.77 -2.92 23.25
C ARG A 8 6.57 -2.96 24.19
N ARG A 9 6.03 -4.16 24.36
CA ARG A 9 5.04 -4.45 25.39
C ARG A 9 5.67 -4.48 26.77
N ALA A 10 4.83 -4.54 27.80
CA ALA A 10 5.28 -4.70 29.18
C ALA A 10 6.13 -5.97 29.40
N ASP A 11 5.93 -7.02 28.57
CA ASP A 11 6.74 -8.26 28.56
C ASP A 11 8.09 -8.14 27.84
N GLY A 12 8.45 -6.95 27.37
CA GLY A 12 9.72 -6.66 26.68
C GLY A 12 9.77 -7.09 25.21
N ARG A 13 8.75 -7.80 24.70
CA ARG A 13 8.70 -8.21 23.27
C ARG A 13 8.34 -7.04 22.38
N ALA A 14 8.92 -7.00 21.20
CA ALA A 14 8.53 -6.03 20.17
C ALA A 14 7.11 -6.32 19.67
N GLU A 15 6.27 -5.29 19.57
CA GLU A 15 4.86 -5.40 19.15
C GLU A 15 4.70 -6.12 17.81
N TRP A 16 5.54 -5.80 16.83
CA TRP A 16 5.50 -6.45 15.52
C TRP A 16 5.81 -7.96 15.60
N ARG A 17 6.64 -8.38 16.56
CA ARG A 17 6.98 -9.78 16.75
C ARG A 17 5.81 -10.57 17.33
N VAL A 18 5.11 -9.99 18.29
CA VAL A 18 3.88 -10.58 18.84
C VAL A 18 2.84 -10.77 17.75
N LEU A 19 2.67 -9.75 16.89
CA LEU A 19 1.75 -9.82 15.76
C LEU A 19 2.19 -10.89 14.75
N TYR A 20 3.48 -10.96 14.44
CA TYR A 20 4.05 -11.95 13.53
C TYR A 20 3.80 -13.38 14.04
N ASP A 21 4.16 -13.66 15.29
CA ASP A 21 4.00 -14.98 15.90
C ASP A 21 2.52 -15.41 15.93
N ALA A 22 1.60 -14.47 16.13
CA ALA A 22 0.16 -14.71 16.11
C ALA A 22 -0.45 -14.93 14.73
N THR A 23 0.26 -14.54 13.64
CA THR A 23 -0.33 -14.51 12.30
C THR A 23 0.41 -15.38 11.27
N VAL A 24 1.62 -15.82 11.59
CA VAL A 24 2.49 -16.53 10.65
C VAL A 24 1.91 -17.84 10.11
N ASP A 25 1.12 -18.55 10.92
CA ASP A 25 0.54 -19.84 10.55
C ASP A 25 -0.97 -19.77 10.26
N LEU A 26 -1.58 -18.56 10.35
CA LEU A 26 -3.00 -18.41 10.07
C LEU A 26 -3.30 -18.64 8.58
N PRO A 27 -4.43 -19.26 8.23
CA PRO A 27 -4.86 -19.35 6.85
C PRO A 27 -5.22 -17.98 6.25
N TYR A 28 -5.24 -17.91 4.91
CA TYR A 28 -5.74 -16.73 4.22
C TYR A 28 -7.20 -16.44 4.62
N SER A 29 -7.57 -15.18 4.65
CA SER A 29 -8.91 -14.71 5.06
C SER A 29 -9.31 -15.03 6.50
N SER A 30 -8.41 -15.55 7.31
CA SER A 30 -8.75 -15.68 8.72
C SER A 30 -8.98 -14.30 9.33
N ASP A 31 -10.18 -14.12 9.86
CA ASP A 31 -10.54 -12.98 10.73
C ASP A 31 -9.90 -13.14 12.12
N GLY A 32 -8.75 -13.81 12.18
CA GLY A 32 -8.02 -14.12 13.40
C GLY A 32 -7.82 -12.91 14.32
N PRO A 33 -6.89 -12.97 15.27
CA PRO A 33 -6.64 -11.87 16.21
C PRO A 33 -6.33 -10.53 15.52
N CYS A 34 -6.24 -10.55 14.19
CA CYS A 34 -5.99 -9.37 13.36
C CYS A 34 -7.13 -8.34 13.37
N GLY A 35 -8.38 -8.72 13.58
CA GLY A 35 -9.50 -7.79 13.79
C GLY A 35 -9.36 -6.99 15.09
N LYS A 36 -8.59 -7.53 16.02
CA LYS A 36 -8.37 -6.99 17.36
C LYS A 36 -6.88 -6.70 17.63
N ILE A 37 -6.18 -6.16 16.64
CA ILE A 37 -4.75 -5.85 16.80
C ILE A 37 -4.48 -4.97 18.03
N ALA A 38 -5.37 -4.03 18.34
CA ALA A 38 -5.27 -3.18 19.49
C ALA A 38 -5.28 -4.01 20.81
N GLU A 39 -6.19 -4.96 20.92
CA GLU A 39 -6.24 -5.89 22.06
C GLU A 39 -5.00 -6.79 22.11
N LEU A 40 -4.59 -7.36 20.96
CA LEU A 40 -3.41 -8.22 20.88
C LEU A 40 -2.13 -7.48 21.30
N LEU A 41 -2.01 -6.21 20.93
CA LEU A 41 -0.85 -5.38 21.22
C LEU A 41 -0.97 -4.62 22.54
N ASP A 42 -2.13 -4.72 23.22
CA ASP A 42 -2.42 -3.98 24.44
C ASP A 42 -2.18 -2.47 24.25
N THR A 43 -2.78 -1.91 23.19
CA THR A 43 -2.59 -0.50 22.84
C THR A 43 -3.83 0.09 22.17
N ASP A 44 -4.25 1.27 22.63
CA ASP A 44 -5.29 2.07 21.97
C ASP A 44 -4.72 3.01 20.90
N ASP A 45 -3.40 3.08 20.80
CA ASP A 45 -2.71 3.93 19.82
C ASP A 45 -2.72 3.28 18.43
N ARG A 46 -3.56 3.83 17.55
CA ARG A 46 -3.66 3.40 16.15
C ARG A 46 -2.33 3.55 15.39
N ALA A 47 -1.52 4.53 15.71
CA ALA A 47 -0.25 4.74 15.02
C ALA A 47 0.75 3.64 15.39
N ARG A 48 0.78 3.22 16.66
CA ARG A 48 1.57 2.07 17.13
C ARG A 48 1.10 0.78 16.46
N ALA A 49 -0.20 0.49 16.49
CA ALA A 49 -0.76 -0.69 15.84
C ALA A 49 -0.41 -0.73 14.33
N HIS A 50 -0.57 0.39 13.62
CA HIS A 50 -0.21 0.50 12.22
C HIS A 50 1.30 0.30 11.97
N SER A 51 2.15 0.80 12.86
CA SER A 51 3.61 0.60 12.79
C SER A 51 3.98 -0.87 12.98
N ALA A 52 3.35 -1.57 13.93
CA ALA A 52 3.54 -3.00 14.17
C ALA A 52 3.14 -3.83 12.93
N VAL A 53 1.99 -3.55 12.33
CA VAL A 53 1.53 -4.20 11.09
C VAL A 53 2.54 -3.99 9.95
N ARG A 54 3.00 -2.76 9.76
CA ARG A 54 3.98 -2.45 8.70
C ARG A 54 5.29 -3.22 8.88
N ARG A 55 5.78 -3.37 10.11
CA ARG A 55 6.99 -4.14 10.41
C ARG A 55 6.77 -5.64 10.27
N CYS A 56 5.62 -6.14 10.68
CA CYS A 56 5.22 -7.54 10.48
C CYS A 56 5.18 -7.88 8.97
N ASN A 57 4.55 -7.05 8.15
CA ASN A 57 4.52 -7.23 6.69
C ASN A 57 5.92 -7.19 6.07
N LYS A 58 6.81 -6.32 6.57
CA LYS A 58 8.21 -6.30 6.14
C LYS A 58 8.92 -7.61 6.46
N GLN A 59 8.66 -8.19 7.64
CA GLN A 59 9.23 -9.48 8.05
C GLN A 59 8.74 -10.62 7.15
N PHE A 60 7.44 -10.67 6.83
CA PHE A 60 6.92 -11.65 5.88
C PHE A 60 7.61 -11.58 4.52
N MET A 61 7.81 -10.38 4.00
CA MET A 61 8.53 -10.18 2.72
C MET A 61 9.99 -10.63 2.81
N GLN A 62 10.68 -10.33 3.91
CA GLN A 62 12.09 -10.73 4.11
C GLN A 62 12.27 -12.25 4.19
N GLU A 63 11.29 -12.95 4.73
CA GLU A 63 11.29 -14.41 4.82
C GLU A 63 10.73 -15.11 3.56
N GLY A 64 10.39 -14.35 2.53
CA GLY A 64 9.79 -14.90 1.30
C GLY A 64 8.40 -15.48 1.49
N LYS A 65 7.71 -15.14 2.60
CA LYS A 65 6.35 -15.60 2.85
C LYS A 65 5.37 -14.71 2.10
N PRO A 66 4.54 -15.26 1.19
CA PRO A 66 3.60 -14.45 0.40
C PRO A 66 2.37 -14.07 1.25
N ARG A 67 2.59 -13.34 2.35
CA ARG A 67 1.55 -12.94 3.30
C ARG A 67 1.60 -11.45 3.54
N ILE A 68 0.45 -10.80 3.58
CA ILE A 68 0.31 -9.39 3.91
C ILE A 68 -0.92 -9.20 4.80
N LEU A 69 -0.74 -8.53 5.92
CA LEU A 69 -1.83 -8.00 6.72
C LEU A 69 -2.35 -6.72 6.07
N GLY A 70 -3.55 -6.78 5.53
CA GLY A 70 -4.24 -5.63 4.95
C GLY A 70 -5.36 -5.12 5.85
N ASN A 71 -5.58 -3.82 5.83
CA ASN A 71 -6.71 -3.21 6.53
C ASN A 71 -7.96 -3.35 5.66
N VAL A 72 -8.95 -4.08 6.16
CA VAL A 72 -10.26 -4.26 5.52
C VAL A 72 -11.29 -3.43 6.27
N ARG A 73 -12.01 -2.59 5.53
CA ARG A 73 -13.03 -1.71 6.10
C ARG A 73 -14.07 -2.53 6.87
N SER A 74 -14.43 -2.10 8.07
CA SER A 74 -15.36 -2.73 9.02
C SER A 74 -14.88 -4.02 9.70
N VAL A 75 -13.81 -4.66 9.23
CA VAL A 75 -13.27 -5.90 9.82
C VAL A 75 -11.97 -5.63 10.60
N GLY A 76 -11.21 -4.64 10.19
CA GLY A 76 -9.87 -4.39 10.73
C GLY A 76 -8.78 -5.02 9.87
N TYR A 77 -7.73 -5.54 10.48
CA TYR A 77 -6.64 -6.17 9.74
C TYR A 77 -6.88 -7.67 9.60
N ARG A 78 -6.61 -8.20 8.41
CA ARG A 78 -6.59 -9.64 8.14
C ARG A 78 -5.50 -10.00 7.12
N ILE A 79 -5.18 -11.29 7.01
CA ILE A 79 -4.29 -11.78 5.96
C ILE A 79 -5.04 -11.73 4.64
N LEU A 80 -4.51 -10.94 3.69
CA LEU A 80 -5.12 -10.79 2.36
C LEU A 80 -5.05 -12.09 1.56
N GLN A 81 -6.11 -12.40 0.83
CA GLN A 81 -6.10 -13.44 -0.18
C GLN A 81 -5.23 -13.04 -1.37
N PRO A 82 -4.67 -14.00 -2.13
CA PRO A 82 -3.88 -13.68 -3.34
C PRO A 82 -4.59 -12.75 -4.32
N ALA A 83 -5.89 -12.93 -4.53
CA ALA A 83 -6.69 -12.08 -5.42
C ALA A 83 -6.83 -10.61 -4.93
N GLU A 84 -6.59 -10.33 -3.66
CA GLU A 84 -6.73 -9.00 -3.06
C GLU A 84 -5.44 -8.17 -3.12
N TYR A 85 -4.31 -8.78 -3.50
CA TYR A 85 -3.04 -8.07 -3.54
C TYR A 85 -3.03 -6.94 -4.57
N ALA A 86 -3.52 -7.20 -5.78
CA ALA A 86 -3.57 -6.19 -6.82
C ALA A 86 -4.50 -5.01 -6.44
N PRO A 87 -5.74 -5.21 -5.98
CA PRO A 87 -6.57 -4.12 -5.46
C PRO A 87 -5.93 -3.35 -4.30
N ALA A 88 -5.27 -4.04 -3.38
CA ALA A 88 -4.57 -3.40 -2.26
C ALA A 88 -3.40 -2.52 -2.75
N ALA A 89 -2.60 -3.01 -3.69
CA ALA A 89 -1.49 -2.26 -4.28
C ALA A 89 -1.98 -0.99 -5.00
N LEU A 90 -3.06 -1.08 -5.78
CA LEU A 90 -3.72 0.06 -6.40
C LEU A 90 -4.24 1.07 -5.35
N GLY A 91 -4.75 0.58 -4.24
CA GLY A 91 -5.15 1.43 -3.10
C GLY A 91 -3.98 2.23 -2.52
N TYR A 92 -2.81 1.61 -2.36
CA TYR A 92 -1.58 2.29 -1.91
C TYR A 92 -1.09 3.31 -2.94
N GLN A 93 -1.12 2.99 -4.22
CA GLN A 93 -0.78 3.94 -5.29
C GLN A 93 -1.66 5.18 -5.24
N LYS A 94 -2.99 5.00 -5.10
CA LYS A 94 -3.95 6.11 -4.97
C LYS A 94 -3.69 6.98 -3.73
N GLN A 95 -3.31 6.36 -2.59
CA GLN A 95 -2.94 7.08 -1.38
C GLN A 95 -1.64 7.88 -1.56
N ALA A 96 -0.61 7.29 -2.18
CA ALA A 96 0.65 7.94 -2.46
C ALA A 96 0.44 9.20 -3.32
N ARG A 97 -0.39 9.09 -4.35
CA ARG A 97 -0.76 10.21 -5.21
C ARG A 97 -1.45 11.34 -4.43
N ARG A 98 -2.45 11.03 -3.59
CA ARG A 98 -3.11 12.04 -2.76
C ARG A 98 -2.11 12.77 -1.86
N LYS A 99 -1.17 12.03 -1.25
CA LYS A 99 -0.14 12.62 -0.41
C LYS A 99 0.80 13.52 -1.20
N MET A 100 1.12 13.16 -2.45
CA MET A 100 1.94 13.98 -3.34
C MET A 100 1.22 15.28 -3.71
N SER A 101 -0.05 15.22 -4.11
CA SER A 101 -0.85 16.41 -4.40
C SER A 101 -0.93 17.35 -3.18
N ASN A 102 -1.22 16.79 -2.00
CA ASN A 102 -1.24 17.58 -0.77
C ASN A 102 0.12 18.25 -0.46
N ALA A 103 1.24 17.57 -0.75
CA ALA A 103 2.56 18.14 -0.56
C ALA A 103 2.83 19.31 -1.52
N VAL A 104 2.39 19.20 -2.78
CA VAL A 104 2.47 20.30 -3.75
C VAL A 104 1.62 21.50 -3.28
N ASP A 105 0.39 21.25 -2.84
CA ASP A 105 -0.50 22.29 -2.36
C ASP A 105 0.05 22.98 -1.10
N LEU A 106 0.65 22.21 -0.18
CA LEU A 106 1.33 22.76 0.98
C LEU A 106 2.46 23.73 0.58
N MET A 107 3.26 23.33 -0.42
CA MET A 107 4.37 24.17 -0.88
C MET A 107 3.88 25.42 -1.62
N ARG A 108 2.75 25.35 -2.33
CA ARG A 108 2.13 26.52 -2.99
C ARG A 108 1.62 27.56 -1.98
N THR A 109 1.20 27.12 -0.80
CA THR A 109 0.71 28.00 0.27
C THR A 109 1.80 28.44 1.24
N ALA A 110 3.04 28.03 1.03
CA ALA A 110 4.16 28.37 1.92
C ALA A 110 4.39 29.89 1.98
N PRO A 111 4.57 30.49 3.17
CA PRO A 111 4.75 31.93 3.34
C PRO A 111 6.19 32.31 2.97
N LEU A 112 6.50 32.35 1.68
CA LEU A 112 7.85 32.62 1.17
C LEU A 112 8.42 33.96 1.63
N ASN A 113 7.57 34.97 1.93
CA ASN A 113 7.99 36.28 2.40
C ASN A 113 8.60 36.25 3.81
N ASP A 114 8.19 35.28 4.64
CA ASP A 114 8.65 35.12 6.01
C ASP A 114 9.90 34.23 6.12
N MET A 115 10.38 33.71 4.98
CA MET A 115 11.54 32.83 4.91
C MET A 115 12.83 33.60 4.64
N THR A 116 13.95 33.12 5.19
CA THR A 116 15.28 33.53 4.79
C THR A 116 15.58 33.19 3.33
N ALA A 117 16.58 33.81 2.71
CA ALA A 117 16.97 33.53 1.35
C ALA A 117 17.32 32.03 1.13
N ALA A 118 18.04 31.42 2.07
CA ALA A 118 18.40 30.00 2.01
C ALA A 118 17.16 29.08 2.11
N GLN A 119 16.20 29.42 2.97
CA GLN A 119 14.95 28.66 3.10
C GLN A 119 14.09 28.78 1.85
N ARG A 120 14.00 29.95 1.23
CA ARG A 120 13.29 30.16 -0.04
C ARG A 120 13.90 29.35 -1.18
N ASP A 121 15.24 29.37 -1.33
CA ASP A 121 15.92 28.58 -2.34
C ASP A 121 15.65 27.07 -2.16
N TRP A 122 15.71 26.59 -0.93
CA TRP A 122 15.40 25.21 -0.61
C TRP A 122 13.93 24.85 -0.89
N ALA A 123 12.99 25.71 -0.48
CA ALA A 123 11.56 25.55 -0.74
C ALA A 123 11.29 25.49 -2.25
N HIS A 124 11.94 26.34 -3.04
CA HIS A 124 11.82 26.32 -4.50
C HIS A 124 12.30 25.01 -5.11
N LYS A 125 13.46 24.50 -4.70
CA LYS A 125 14.00 23.21 -5.15
C LYS A 125 13.06 22.06 -4.81
N VAL A 126 12.52 22.01 -3.58
CA VAL A 126 11.55 21.00 -3.16
C VAL A 126 10.28 21.08 -4.00
N THR A 127 9.77 22.30 -4.24
CA THR A 127 8.57 22.50 -5.07
C THR A 127 8.76 21.96 -6.48
N MET A 128 9.90 22.24 -7.10
CA MET A 128 10.20 21.74 -8.45
C MET A 128 10.20 20.20 -8.48
N VAL A 129 10.84 19.56 -7.51
CA VAL A 129 10.87 18.08 -7.42
C VAL A 129 9.47 17.50 -7.22
N LEU A 130 8.65 18.12 -6.36
CA LEU A 130 7.29 17.66 -6.11
C LEU A 130 6.40 17.80 -7.34
N VAL A 131 6.48 18.92 -8.05
CA VAL A 131 5.72 19.16 -9.28
C VAL A 131 6.14 18.20 -10.39
N ASP A 132 7.44 17.97 -10.57
CA ASP A 132 7.94 17.00 -11.56
C ASP A 132 7.42 15.57 -11.25
N ASN A 133 7.47 15.15 -9.99
CA ASN A 133 6.93 13.87 -9.57
C ASN A 133 5.41 13.77 -9.78
N GLU A 134 4.66 14.84 -9.52
CA GLU A 134 3.21 14.86 -9.78
C GLU A 134 2.91 14.71 -11.26
N LEU A 135 3.64 15.41 -12.13
CA LEU A 135 3.48 15.31 -13.58
C LEU A 135 3.80 13.89 -14.10
N ARG A 136 4.87 13.27 -13.58
CA ARG A 136 5.22 11.89 -13.93
C ARG A 136 4.13 10.90 -13.50
N LEU A 137 3.57 11.05 -12.31
CA LEU A 137 2.48 10.20 -11.84
C LEU A 137 1.23 10.35 -12.71
N ARG A 138 0.87 11.58 -13.12
CA ARG A 138 -0.27 11.82 -14.03
C ARG A 138 -0.04 11.20 -15.40
N SER A 139 1.16 11.36 -15.96
CA SER A 139 1.52 10.75 -17.25
C SER A 139 1.44 9.21 -17.18
N GLN A 140 1.95 8.62 -16.10
CA GLN A 140 1.88 7.17 -15.91
C GLN A 140 0.44 6.66 -15.83
N GLU A 141 -0.48 7.38 -15.16
CA GLU A 141 -1.89 7.00 -15.13
C GLU A 141 -2.56 7.08 -16.51
N GLN A 142 -2.29 8.15 -17.25
CA GLN A 142 -2.82 8.28 -18.60
C GLN A 142 -2.37 7.11 -19.48
N TRP A 143 -1.10 6.73 -19.36
CA TRP A 143 -0.56 5.60 -20.08
C TRP A 143 -1.19 4.27 -19.64
N GLN A 144 -1.36 4.04 -18.33
CA GLN A 144 -2.03 2.84 -17.79
C GLN A 144 -3.47 2.74 -18.28
N THR A 145 -4.24 3.84 -18.21
CA THR A 145 -5.62 3.88 -18.71
C THR A 145 -5.69 3.58 -20.20
N ALA A 146 -4.79 4.15 -21.00
CA ALA A 146 -4.73 3.87 -22.43
C ALA A 146 -4.34 2.40 -22.71
N ALA A 147 -3.43 1.82 -21.92
CA ALA A 147 -3.04 0.42 -22.06
C ALA A 147 -4.19 -0.53 -21.70
N GLU A 148 -4.91 -0.25 -20.61
CA GLU A 148 -6.09 -1.03 -20.20
C GLU A 148 -7.20 -0.98 -21.24
N GLN A 149 -7.47 0.20 -21.82
CA GLN A 149 -8.45 0.34 -22.90
C GLN A 149 -8.04 -0.48 -24.14
N ARG A 150 -6.75 -0.46 -24.48
CA ARG A 150 -6.23 -1.26 -25.60
C ARG A 150 -6.33 -2.76 -25.35
N LEU A 151 -6.01 -3.20 -24.11
CA LEU A 151 -6.16 -4.61 -23.73
C LEU A 151 -7.62 -5.04 -23.81
N ALA A 152 -8.55 -4.28 -23.23
CA ALA A 152 -9.97 -4.58 -23.31
C ALA A 152 -10.51 -4.63 -24.75
N GLU A 153 -9.99 -3.78 -25.64
CA GLU A 153 -10.33 -3.83 -27.06
C GLU A 153 -9.78 -5.08 -27.74
N LEU A 154 -8.53 -5.47 -27.43
CA LEU A 154 -7.91 -6.69 -27.96
C LEU A 154 -8.64 -7.94 -27.47
N GLU A 155 -8.95 -8.01 -26.17
CA GLU A 155 -9.74 -9.11 -25.58
C GLU A 155 -11.09 -9.26 -26.25
N ARG A 156 -11.78 -8.16 -26.53
CA ARG A 156 -13.05 -8.15 -27.26
C ARG A 156 -12.90 -8.70 -28.68
N ARG A 157 -11.81 -8.37 -29.37
CA ARG A 157 -11.52 -8.87 -30.72
C ARG A 157 -11.15 -10.34 -30.71
N VAL A 158 -10.38 -10.78 -29.73
CA VAL A 158 -9.95 -12.18 -29.59
C VAL A 158 -11.09 -13.06 -29.07
N GLY A 159 -11.91 -12.55 -28.13
CA GLY A 159 -13.08 -13.27 -27.60
C GLY A 159 -14.11 -13.57 -28.68
N VAL A 160 -14.30 -12.69 -29.64
CA VAL A 160 -15.15 -12.95 -30.83
C VAL A 160 -14.58 -14.07 -31.71
N THR A 161 -13.25 -14.30 -31.69
CA THR A 161 -12.64 -15.41 -32.42
C THR A 161 -12.60 -16.72 -31.62
N ALA A 162 -12.64 -16.70 -30.29
CA ALA A 162 -12.61 -17.92 -29.46
C ALA A 162 -13.97 -18.62 -29.37
N GLU A 163 -15.08 -17.90 -29.47
CA GLU A 163 -16.44 -18.49 -29.54
C GLU A 163 -16.70 -19.26 -30.86
N VAL A 164 -15.85 -19.10 -31.85
CA VAL A 164 -16.01 -19.78 -33.17
C VAL A 164 -15.23 -21.09 -33.28
N ILE A 165 -14.35 -21.39 -32.30
CA ILE A 165 -13.67 -22.67 -32.26
C ILE A 165 -14.40 -23.58 -31.26
N ASP A 166 -15.54 -24.08 -31.67
CA ASP A 166 -16.23 -25.18 -31.02
C ASP A 166 -15.41 -26.47 -31.22
N VAL A 167 -14.70 -26.88 -30.18
CA VAL A 167 -13.76 -28.01 -30.17
C VAL A 167 -14.50 -29.35 -30.29
N ASP A 168 -15.84 -29.37 -30.20
CA ASP A 168 -16.67 -30.56 -30.33
C ASP A 168 -17.00 -30.97 -31.79
N SER A 169 -16.43 -30.26 -32.77
CA SER A 169 -16.64 -30.58 -34.20
C SER A 169 -15.42 -31.18 -34.89
N LEU A 170 -14.44 -31.72 -34.16
CA LEU A 170 -13.36 -32.49 -34.78
C LEU A 170 -13.76 -33.96 -34.89
N PRO A 171 -13.71 -34.56 -36.10
CA PRO A 171 -14.09 -35.93 -36.38
C PRO A 171 -13.14 -36.97 -35.76
#